data_acb81dfb39dcd0f5aac29411614ef96c
#
_entry.id   acb81dfb39dcd0f5aac29411614ef96c
#
_cell.length_a   1.000
_cell.length_b   1.000
_cell.length_c   1.000
_cell.angle_alpha   90.00
_cell.angle_beta   90.00
_cell.angle_gamma   90.00
#
_symmetry.space_group_name_H-M   'P 1'
#
loop_
_entity.id
_entity.type
_entity.pdbx_description
1 polymer ?
#
loop_
_entity_poly.entity_id
_entity_poly.type
_entity_poly.pdbx_seq_one_letter_code
_entity_poly.pdbx_strand_id
1 'polypeptide(L)'
;PRPPRPPFPPHFPPALAPFEVRYHHVSVKIEEQVAVTEIDQIFYNPHPHELEGTYLFPIPRGGQLDQFSMEIDGRSVEAELLDAGKARRLYEEIVRARRDPALLEYSGQGLYRMRIFPIPPRGEKHIRLRYTQLLQSDNGLIEYLYPLNTEKYSAAPLHSVSVKVDITASESIGPIYSPSHEVEIRRRDARHAVIGYEEKSVKPDTDFQLFFGPAGGEAINGRLLTFKDGREEGSFLLMLAPRADIAAGRLLPKDLVFVLDTSGSMAEKSKMTQAKKALHYCLANLAEGDRFEIVRFSTEAEALFNALRPATEASIRRADEFVEGLRPIGGTALAEALDLALQPLRGQASSGRLCMVVLITDGKPTVGETSEEAILSQVKKAAGDETVRIFSFGVGSDLNTHLLDRLTAETRAASQYVLPEEDIEVKVSSFFDKIALPVLVAPRLSVTGPVRLSKMAPAALPDLFKGEQLLILGRYEGSGRAEITLQGRVNGRTENWIYRLAFPDRAEEHAFIPRLWASRRIGYL
;
A
#
# COMPACT_ATOMS: atom_id res chain seq x y z
N PRO A 1 -42.18 53.39 -5.08
CA PRO A 1 -41.12 52.47 -4.63
C PRO A 1 -41.20 51.20 -5.46
N ARG A 2 -40.12 50.90 -6.20
CA ARG A 2 -40.01 49.65 -6.95
C ARG A 2 -39.69 48.52 -5.94
N PRO A 3 -40.27 47.33 -6.06
CA PRO A 3 -39.93 46.22 -5.20
C PRO A 3 -38.44 45.84 -5.37
N PRO A 4 -37.80 45.33 -4.33
CA PRO A 4 -36.40 44.91 -4.41
C PRO A 4 -36.25 43.80 -5.43
N ARG A 5 -35.22 43.86 -6.27
CA ARG A 5 -34.86 42.77 -7.19
C ARG A 5 -34.59 41.50 -6.37
N PRO A 6 -35.10 40.34 -6.80
CA PRO A 6 -34.75 39.09 -6.16
C PRO A 6 -33.23 38.87 -6.23
N PRO A 7 -32.63 38.27 -5.20
CA PRO A 7 -31.21 37.96 -5.23
C PRO A 7 -30.90 37.04 -6.42
N PHE A 8 -29.79 37.32 -7.10
CA PHE A 8 -29.30 36.46 -8.18
C PHE A 8 -29.27 35.00 -7.70
N PRO A 9 -29.73 34.03 -8.51
CA PRO A 9 -29.60 32.65 -8.18
C PRO A 9 -28.13 32.34 -7.92
N PRO A 10 -27.83 31.49 -6.94
CA PRO A 10 -26.45 31.11 -6.66
C PRO A 10 -25.84 30.58 -7.95
N HIS A 11 -24.68 31.10 -8.34
CA HIS A 11 -23.86 30.54 -9.41
C HIS A 11 -23.45 29.13 -8.94
N PHE A 12 -24.20 28.13 -9.33
CA PHE A 12 -23.69 26.78 -9.35
C PHE A 12 -22.55 26.75 -10.36
N PRO A 13 -21.37 26.21 -10.02
CA PRO A 13 -20.37 25.95 -11.01
C PRO A 13 -21.03 25.15 -12.15
N PRO A 14 -20.72 25.45 -13.41
CA PRO A 14 -21.33 24.72 -14.52
C PRO A 14 -21.13 23.24 -14.25
N ALA A 15 -22.24 22.49 -14.27
CA ALA A 15 -22.17 21.05 -14.16
C ALA A 15 -21.12 20.60 -15.18
N LEU A 16 -20.06 19.92 -14.71
CA LEU A 16 -19.00 19.41 -15.56
C LEU A 16 -19.69 18.63 -16.68
N ALA A 17 -19.71 19.20 -17.89
CA ALA A 17 -20.37 18.59 -19.03
C ALA A 17 -19.63 17.27 -19.30
N PRO A 18 -20.27 16.12 -19.14
CA PRO A 18 -19.58 14.85 -19.24
C PRO A 18 -19.20 14.60 -20.70
N PHE A 19 -17.92 14.33 -20.95
CA PHE A 19 -17.48 13.76 -22.22
C PHE A 19 -17.57 12.23 -22.16
N GLU A 20 -17.56 11.59 -23.31
CA GLU A 20 -17.62 10.13 -23.43
C GLU A 20 -16.21 9.58 -23.55
N VAL A 21 -15.94 8.48 -22.88
CA VAL A 21 -14.76 7.65 -23.15
C VAL A 21 -15.18 6.57 -24.13
N ARG A 22 -14.65 6.60 -25.36
CA ARG A 22 -15.06 5.66 -26.40
C ARG A 22 -14.41 4.31 -26.25
N TYR A 23 -13.10 4.28 -26.05
CA TYR A 23 -12.39 3.06 -25.70
C TYR A 23 -11.30 3.31 -24.65
N HIS A 24 -10.95 2.24 -23.97
CA HIS A 24 -9.93 2.20 -22.94
C HIS A 24 -9.15 0.90 -23.06
N HIS A 25 -7.98 0.97 -23.65
CA HIS A 25 -7.11 -0.18 -23.87
C HIS A 25 -5.86 -0.08 -23.01
N VAL A 26 -5.59 -1.14 -22.25
CA VAL A 26 -4.46 -1.23 -21.34
C VAL A 26 -3.55 -2.35 -21.79
N SER A 27 -2.28 -2.04 -22.01
CA SER A 27 -1.24 -3.01 -22.33
C SER A 27 -0.19 -3.00 -21.22
N VAL A 28 0.04 -4.15 -20.62
CA VAL A 28 0.94 -4.30 -19.48
C VAL A 28 2.03 -5.30 -19.82
N LYS A 29 3.26 -4.92 -19.59
CA LYS A 29 4.41 -5.84 -19.63
C LYS A 29 4.96 -5.96 -18.22
N ILE A 30 5.01 -7.19 -17.73
CA ILE A 30 5.56 -7.50 -16.42
C ILE A 30 6.81 -8.34 -16.60
N GLU A 31 7.94 -7.80 -16.18
CA GLU A 31 9.20 -8.54 -16.07
C GLU A 31 9.52 -8.71 -14.59
N GLU A 32 9.47 -9.95 -14.12
CA GLU A 32 9.59 -10.28 -12.69
C GLU A 32 8.49 -9.60 -11.86
N GLN A 33 8.82 -8.50 -11.19
CA GLN A 33 7.93 -7.68 -10.39
C GLN A 33 7.84 -6.24 -10.88
N VAL A 34 8.39 -5.96 -12.05
CA VAL A 34 8.32 -4.63 -12.66
C VAL A 34 7.24 -4.63 -13.73
N ALA A 35 6.20 -3.85 -13.52
CA ALA A 35 5.11 -3.67 -14.48
C ALA A 35 5.25 -2.35 -15.21
N VAL A 36 5.28 -2.40 -16.53
CA VAL A 36 5.15 -1.24 -17.41
C VAL A 36 3.75 -1.27 -18.00
N THR A 37 2.94 -0.28 -17.63
CA THR A 37 1.57 -0.13 -18.10
C THR A 37 1.49 0.99 -19.12
N GLU A 38 0.92 0.69 -20.26
CA GLU A 38 0.56 1.64 -21.32
C GLU A 38 -0.96 1.67 -21.46
N ILE A 39 -1.54 2.86 -21.42
CA ILE A 39 -2.98 3.11 -21.57
C ILE A 39 -3.18 3.90 -22.83
N ASP A 40 -4.15 3.48 -23.62
CA ASP A 40 -4.58 4.14 -24.85
C ASP A 40 -6.09 4.40 -24.76
N GLN A 41 -6.48 5.67 -24.80
CA GLN A 41 -7.86 6.12 -24.62
C GLN A 41 -8.28 7.15 -25.65
N ILE A 42 -9.56 7.13 -26.03
CA ILE A 42 -10.18 8.21 -26.80
C ILE A 42 -11.31 8.83 -25.99
N PHE A 43 -11.21 10.15 -25.80
CA PHE A 43 -12.27 11.01 -25.26
C PHE A 43 -13.03 11.66 -26.42
N TYR A 44 -14.35 11.65 -26.33
CA TYR A 44 -15.25 12.24 -27.33
C TYR A 44 -16.10 13.34 -26.69
N ASN A 45 -16.17 14.47 -27.35
CA ASN A 45 -17.04 15.58 -26.97
C ASN A 45 -18.37 15.50 -27.75
N PRO A 46 -19.49 15.12 -27.12
CA PRO A 46 -20.80 15.06 -27.79
C PRO A 46 -21.43 16.46 -28.00
N HIS A 47 -20.85 17.52 -27.44
CA HIS A 47 -21.44 18.85 -27.47
C HIS A 47 -21.03 19.66 -28.70
N PRO A 48 -21.83 20.69 -29.09
CA PRO A 48 -21.54 21.54 -30.24
C PRO A 48 -20.52 22.67 -29.97
N HIS A 49 -19.91 22.70 -28.78
CA HIS A 49 -18.89 23.66 -28.37
C HIS A 49 -17.64 22.95 -27.88
N GLU A 50 -16.51 23.64 -27.87
CA GLU A 50 -15.26 23.12 -27.31
C GLU A 50 -15.41 22.84 -25.81
N LEU A 51 -14.79 21.74 -25.35
CA LEU A 51 -14.71 21.38 -23.95
C LEU A 51 -13.26 21.42 -23.47
N GLU A 52 -13.11 21.80 -22.21
CA GLU A 52 -11.90 21.56 -21.42
C GLU A 52 -12.18 20.41 -20.46
N GLY A 53 -11.34 19.38 -20.48
CA GLY A 53 -11.40 18.26 -19.56
C GLY A 53 -10.24 18.31 -18.55
N THR A 54 -10.51 17.82 -17.34
CA THR A 54 -9.46 17.47 -16.39
C THR A 54 -9.41 15.96 -16.28
N TYR A 55 -8.28 15.39 -16.65
CA TYR A 55 -8.01 13.96 -16.46
C TYR A 55 -7.31 13.74 -15.13
N LEU A 56 -7.84 12.83 -14.35
CA LEU A 56 -7.30 12.44 -13.05
C LEU A 56 -6.92 10.97 -13.10
N PHE A 57 -5.65 10.70 -12.84
CA PHE A 57 -5.14 9.34 -12.80
C PHE A 57 -4.61 9.03 -11.39
N PRO A 58 -5.27 8.12 -10.65
CA PRO A 58 -4.81 7.69 -9.34
C PRO A 58 -3.59 6.77 -9.47
N ILE A 59 -2.65 6.92 -8.56
CA ILE A 59 -1.53 5.99 -8.44
C ILE A 59 -2.05 4.68 -7.83
N PRO A 60 -1.83 3.52 -8.47
CA PRO A 60 -2.28 2.24 -7.94
C PRO A 60 -1.72 1.96 -6.55
N ARG A 61 -2.50 1.29 -5.70
CA ARG A 61 -2.09 0.91 -4.34
C ARG A 61 -0.86 0.02 -4.37
N GLY A 62 0.05 0.23 -3.44
CA GLY A 62 1.28 -0.56 -3.33
C GLY A 62 2.25 -0.37 -4.50
N GLY A 63 1.83 0.32 -5.56
CA GLY A 63 2.65 0.68 -6.70
C GLY A 63 3.46 1.94 -6.39
N GLN A 64 4.75 1.90 -6.68
CA GLN A 64 5.56 3.12 -6.76
C GLN A 64 5.79 3.42 -8.22
N LEU A 65 5.26 4.58 -8.68
CA LEU A 65 5.50 5.04 -10.02
C LEU A 65 6.87 5.71 -10.08
N ASP A 66 7.73 5.22 -10.97
CA ASP A 66 9.04 5.82 -11.22
C ASP A 66 9.07 6.66 -12.48
N GLN A 67 8.19 6.37 -13.42
CA GLN A 67 8.07 7.09 -14.67
C GLN A 67 6.59 7.25 -15.03
N PHE A 68 6.21 8.48 -15.30
CA PHE A 68 4.89 8.83 -15.82
C PHE A 68 5.09 9.71 -17.06
N SER A 69 4.50 9.32 -18.16
CA SER A 69 4.49 10.11 -19.39
C SER A 69 3.10 10.11 -20.00
N MET A 70 2.70 11.25 -20.56
CA MET A 70 1.44 11.38 -21.27
C MET A 70 1.64 12.05 -22.62
N GLU A 71 0.90 11.59 -23.60
CA GLU A 71 0.78 12.20 -24.92
C GLU A 71 -0.69 12.48 -25.22
N ILE A 72 -0.96 13.67 -25.79
CA ILE A 72 -2.27 14.04 -26.32
C ILE A 72 -2.09 14.34 -27.81
N ASP A 73 -2.80 13.60 -28.66
CA ASP A 73 -2.68 13.67 -30.12
C ASP A 73 -1.20 13.58 -30.60
N GLY A 74 -0.39 12.72 -29.97
CA GLY A 74 1.01 12.53 -30.30
C GLY A 74 1.96 13.61 -29.78
N ARG A 75 1.49 14.54 -28.94
CA ARG A 75 2.33 15.56 -28.29
C ARG A 75 2.51 15.22 -26.81
N SER A 76 3.74 15.24 -26.35
CA SER A 76 4.04 15.07 -24.93
C SER A 76 3.48 16.23 -24.11
N VAL A 77 2.82 15.91 -22.99
CA VAL A 77 2.18 16.85 -22.07
C VAL A 77 2.71 16.60 -20.66
N GLU A 78 2.99 17.70 -19.96
CA GLU A 78 3.37 17.64 -18.55
C GLU A 78 2.15 17.34 -17.68
N ALA A 79 2.32 16.39 -16.77
CA ALA A 79 1.34 16.06 -15.74
C ALA A 79 1.77 16.62 -14.39
N GLU A 80 0.85 17.23 -13.66
CA GLU A 80 1.10 17.67 -12.29
C GLU A 80 0.85 16.51 -11.34
N LEU A 81 1.89 16.06 -10.63
CA LEU A 81 1.74 15.17 -9.49
C LEU A 81 1.26 15.98 -8.28
N LEU A 82 0.08 15.66 -7.79
CA LEU A 82 -0.46 16.27 -6.58
C LEU A 82 0.07 15.56 -5.35
N ASP A 83 0.50 16.34 -4.35
CA ASP A 83 0.74 15.79 -3.02
C ASP A 83 -0.56 15.22 -2.41
N ALA A 84 -0.43 14.31 -1.44
CA ALA A 84 -1.57 13.62 -0.84
C ALA A 84 -2.64 14.59 -0.29
N GLY A 85 -2.24 15.74 0.27
CA GLY A 85 -3.17 16.72 0.80
C GLY A 85 -3.97 17.46 -0.30
N LYS A 86 -3.34 17.80 -1.43
CA LYS A 86 -4.03 18.41 -2.58
C LYS A 86 -4.89 17.38 -3.30
N ALA A 87 -4.38 16.16 -3.48
CA ALA A 87 -5.11 15.05 -4.08
C ALA A 87 -6.40 14.80 -3.29
N ARG A 88 -6.29 14.71 -1.97
CA ARG A 88 -7.44 14.50 -1.08
C ARG A 88 -8.48 15.61 -1.20
N ARG A 89 -8.09 16.87 -1.11
CA ARG A 89 -9.05 17.99 -1.26
C ARG A 89 -9.79 17.92 -2.59
N LEU A 90 -9.08 17.61 -3.67
CA LEU A 90 -9.69 17.47 -4.99
C LEU A 90 -10.67 16.30 -5.05
N TYR A 91 -10.33 15.14 -4.47
CA TYR A 91 -11.24 14.01 -4.35
C TYR A 91 -12.49 14.35 -3.53
N GLU A 92 -12.33 15.01 -2.37
CA GLU A 92 -13.45 15.45 -1.54
C GLU A 92 -14.40 16.39 -2.29
N GLU A 93 -13.86 17.33 -3.08
CA GLU A 93 -14.65 18.22 -3.93
C GLU A 93 -15.46 17.43 -4.97
N ILE A 94 -14.83 16.48 -5.65
CA ILE A 94 -15.47 15.64 -6.66
C ILE A 94 -16.54 14.75 -6.02
N VAL A 95 -16.24 14.14 -4.87
CA VAL A 95 -17.21 13.29 -4.13
C VAL A 95 -18.41 14.09 -3.69
N ARG A 96 -18.23 15.29 -3.12
CA ARG A 96 -19.34 16.19 -2.75
C ARG A 96 -20.20 16.58 -3.95
N ALA A 97 -19.56 16.87 -5.09
CA ALA A 97 -20.26 17.22 -6.32
C ALA A 97 -21.04 16.06 -6.93
N ARG A 98 -20.51 14.83 -6.84
CA ARG A 98 -21.06 13.63 -7.50
C ARG A 98 -21.69 12.60 -6.54
N ARG A 99 -21.54 12.77 -5.23
CA ARG A 99 -22.01 11.84 -4.18
C ARG A 99 -21.47 10.40 -4.32
N ASP A 100 -20.27 10.24 -4.86
CA ASP A 100 -19.65 8.94 -5.06
C ASP A 100 -18.42 8.76 -4.17
N PRO A 101 -18.45 7.84 -3.18
CA PRO A 101 -17.36 7.60 -2.26
C PRO A 101 -16.19 6.83 -2.87
N ALA A 102 -16.32 6.19 -4.03
CA ALA A 102 -15.28 5.32 -4.57
C ALA A 102 -13.97 6.07 -4.95
N LEU A 103 -14.04 7.36 -5.28
CA LEU A 103 -12.85 8.19 -5.48
C LEU A 103 -12.08 8.47 -4.18
N LEU A 104 -12.71 8.32 -3.01
CA LEU A 104 -12.03 8.45 -1.73
C LEU A 104 -11.06 7.29 -1.46
N GLU A 105 -11.21 6.16 -2.16
CA GLU A 105 -10.28 5.03 -2.07
C GLU A 105 -8.84 5.42 -2.40
N TYR A 106 -8.69 6.44 -3.25
CA TYR A 106 -7.39 6.96 -3.67
C TYR A 106 -6.94 8.20 -2.89
N SER A 107 -7.74 8.67 -1.92
CA SER A 107 -7.51 9.95 -1.24
C SER A 107 -6.24 10.03 -0.39
N GLY A 108 -5.61 8.90 -0.07
CA GLY A 108 -4.34 8.83 0.65
C GLY A 108 -3.12 8.61 -0.25
N GLN A 109 -3.32 8.49 -1.56
CA GLN A 109 -2.26 8.17 -2.53
C GLN A 109 -2.04 9.37 -3.47
N GLY A 110 -0.92 9.40 -4.16
CA GLY A 110 -0.64 10.43 -5.16
C GLY A 110 -1.66 10.41 -6.29
N LEU A 111 -1.89 11.55 -6.90
CA LEU A 111 -2.81 11.73 -8.01
C LEU A 111 -2.13 12.56 -9.09
N TYR A 112 -2.12 12.05 -10.32
CA TYR A 112 -1.75 12.85 -11.48
C TYR A 112 -2.96 13.60 -12.00
N ARG A 113 -2.81 14.92 -12.19
CA ARG A 113 -3.82 15.78 -12.78
C ARG A 113 -3.30 16.40 -14.06
N MET A 114 -4.12 16.37 -15.10
CA MET A 114 -3.79 16.96 -16.39
C MET A 114 -4.99 17.68 -16.98
N ARG A 115 -4.72 18.72 -17.75
CA ARG A 115 -5.73 19.41 -18.55
C ARG A 115 -5.71 18.89 -19.98
N ILE A 116 -6.89 18.56 -20.48
CA ILE A 116 -7.12 18.15 -21.86
C ILE A 116 -7.88 19.30 -22.53
N PHE A 117 -7.19 20.08 -23.35
CA PHE A 117 -7.81 21.24 -24.03
C PHE A 117 -7.11 21.53 -25.37
N PRO A 118 -7.85 21.98 -26.40
CA PRO A 118 -9.31 21.86 -26.53
C PRO A 118 -9.74 20.44 -26.94
N ILE A 119 -10.93 20.03 -26.49
CA ILE A 119 -11.63 18.89 -27.09
C ILE A 119 -12.64 19.48 -28.09
N PRO A 120 -12.42 19.33 -29.41
CA PRO A 120 -13.22 20.04 -30.41
C PRO A 120 -14.69 19.61 -30.38
N PRO A 121 -15.61 20.47 -30.85
CA PRO A 121 -17.02 20.12 -30.92
C PRO A 121 -17.25 18.87 -31.75
N ARG A 122 -17.99 17.88 -31.20
CA ARG A 122 -18.23 16.56 -31.82
C ARG A 122 -16.94 15.88 -32.30
N GLY A 123 -15.84 16.18 -31.67
CA GLY A 123 -14.50 15.71 -31.98
C GLY A 123 -13.93 14.80 -30.91
N GLU A 124 -12.78 14.23 -31.21
CA GLU A 124 -12.07 13.27 -30.37
C GLU A 124 -10.73 13.82 -29.90
N LYS A 125 -10.27 13.33 -28.77
CA LYS A 125 -8.91 13.49 -28.25
C LYS A 125 -8.33 12.11 -27.92
N HIS A 126 -7.19 11.81 -28.50
CA HIS A 126 -6.45 10.59 -28.28
C HIS A 126 -5.40 10.82 -27.18
N ILE A 127 -5.43 9.99 -26.15
CA ILE A 127 -4.53 10.07 -25.01
C ILE A 127 -3.79 8.76 -24.85
N ARG A 128 -2.48 8.83 -24.76
CA ARG A 128 -1.61 7.73 -24.35
C ARG A 128 -0.91 8.08 -23.07
N LEU A 129 -0.91 7.12 -22.15
CA LEU A 129 -0.31 7.26 -20.85
C LEU A 129 0.55 6.03 -20.57
N ARG A 130 1.75 6.25 -20.02
CA ARG A 130 2.66 5.17 -19.67
C ARG A 130 3.22 5.41 -18.29
N TYR A 131 3.25 4.35 -17.48
CA TYR A 131 3.93 4.35 -16.19
C TYR A 131 4.56 3.01 -15.88
N THR A 132 5.56 3.03 -14.98
CA THR A 132 6.23 1.84 -14.46
C THR A 132 5.98 1.76 -12.96
N GLN A 133 5.69 0.56 -12.46
CA GLN A 133 5.49 0.31 -11.03
C GLN A 133 6.24 -0.96 -10.60
N LEU A 134 6.71 -0.95 -9.35
CA LEU A 134 7.25 -2.14 -8.70
C LEU A 134 6.13 -2.82 -7.92
N LEU A 135 5.82 -4.06 -8.32
CA LEU A 135 4.79 -4.87 -7.69
C LEU A 135 5.28 -5.45 -6.37
N GLN A 136 4.36 -5.62 -5.44
CA GLN A 136 4.63 -6.28 -4.16
C GLN A 136 4.35 -7.77 -4.26
N SER A 137 5.18 -8.57 -3.60
CA SER A 137 4.91 -10.00 -3.42
C SER A 137 4.44 -10.25 -2.00
N ASP A 138 3.35 -10.98 -1.86
CA ASP A 138 2.80 -11.43 -0.59
C ASP A 138 2.53 -12.93 -0.65
N ASN A 139 3.12 -13.70 0.28
CA ASN A 139 3.04 -15.17 0.29
C ASN A 139 3.42 -15.84 -1.04
N GLY A 140 4.37 -15.27 -1.77
CA GLY A 140 4.79 -15.74 -3.09
C GLY A 140 3.81 -15.39 -4.22
N LEU A 141 2.73 -14.66 -3.94
CA LEU A 141 1.84 -14.10 -4.95
C LEU A 141 2.18 -12.63 -5.18
N ILE A 142 2.27 -12.25 -6.43
CA ILE A 142 2.48 -10.89 -6.89
C ILE A 142 1.13 -10.35 -7.35
N GLU A 143 0.74 -9.18 -6.83
CA GLU A 143 -0.49 -8.51 -7.22
C GLU A 143 -0.19 -7.42 -8.25
N TYR A 144 -0.91 -7.42 -9.35
CA TYR A 144 -1.04 -6.29 -10.26
C TYR A 144 -2.45 -5.74 -10.17
N LEU A 145 -2.57 -4.48 -9.74
CA LEU A 145 -3.82 -3.73 -9.63
C LEU A 145 -3.83 -2.58 -10.64
N TYR A 146 -4.89 -2.52 -11.46
CA TYR A 146 -5.14 -1.42 -12.37
C TYR A 146 -6.48 -0.73 -12.04
N PRO A 147 -6.51 0.61 -11.82
CA PRO A 147 -7.70 1.36 -11.39
C PRO A 147 -8.69 1.55 -12.55
N LEU A 148 -9.36 0.49 -12.97
CA LEU A 148 -10.31 0.49 -14.09
C LEU A 148 -11.65 1.13 -13.69
N ASN A 149 -12.03 1.13 -12.42
CA ASN A 149 -13.32 1.65 -11.95
C ASN A 149 -13.47 3.16 -12.14
N THR A 150 -12.39 3.89 -12.44
CA THR A 150 -12.45 5.33 -12.73
C THR A 150 -13.22 5.64 -14.02
N GLU A 151 -13.35 4.68 -14.91
CA GLU A 151 -14.05 4.82 -16.20
C GLU A 151 -15.59 4.82 -16.08
N LYS A 152 -16.14 4.43 -14.94
CA LYS A 152 -17.59 4.50 -14.65
C LYS A 152 -18.17 5.91 -14.75
N TYR A 153 -17.31 6.95 -14.71
CA TYR A 153 -17.69 8.35 -14.86
C TYR A 153 -17.88 8.80 -16.30
N SER A 154 -17.62 7.97 -17.29
CA SER A 154 -17.99 8.25 -18.67
C SER A 154 -19.49 8.51 -18.81
N ALA A 155 -19.86 9.50 -19.64
CA ALA A 155 -21.26 9.86 -19.89
C ALA A 155 -22.06 8.70 -20.49
N ALA A 156 -21.41 7.89 -21.32
CA ALA A 156 -21.96 6.71 -21.98
C ALA A 156 -21.12 5.47 -21.63
N PRO A 157 -21.67 4.24 -21.81
CA PRO A 157 -20.87 3.03 -21.79
C PRO A 157 -19.70 3.12 -22.77
N LEU A 158 -18.54 2.61 -22.38
CA LEU A 158 -17.38 2.52 -23.26
C LEU A 158 -17.66 1.51 -24.38
N HIS A 159 -17.30 1.85 -25.62
CA HIS A 159 -17.49 0.93 -26.74
C HIS A 159 -16.64 -0.33 -26.60
N SER A 160 -15.42 -0.17 -26.09
CA SER A 160 -14.49 -1.27 -25.86
C SER A 160 -13.56 -0.97 -24.68
N VAL A 161 -13.41 -1.95 -23.83
CA VAL A 161 -12.40 -2.00 -22.76
C VAL A 161 -11.57 -3.25 -22.97
N SER A 162 -10.26 -3.14 -22.90
CA SER A 162 -9.38 -4.30 -22.91
C SER A 162 -8.19 -4.12 -21.99
N VAL A 163 -7.81 -5.20 -21.32
CA VAL A 163 -6.57 -5.29 -20.53
C VAL A 163 -5.78 -6.50 -21.00
N LYS A 164 -4.59 -6.24 -21.50
CA LYS A 164 -3.67 -7.29 -21.93
C LYS A 164 -2.42 -7.24 -21.05
N VAL A 165 -2.12 -8.35 -20.37
CA VAL A 165 -0.94 -8.48 -19.51
C VAL A 165 -0.02 -9.54 -20.09
N ASP A 166 1.24 -9.19 -20.36
CA ASP A 166 2.31 -10.07 -20.82
C ASP A 166 3.32 -10.23 -19.68
N ILE A 167 3.40 -11.44 -19.12
CA ILE A 167 4.27 -11.74 -17.97
C ILE A 167 5.48 -12.54 -18.45
N THR A 168 6.67 -12.06 -18.12
CA THR A 168 7.93 -12.75 -18.29
C THR A 168 8.61 -12.92 -16.93
N ALA A 169 8.98 -14.15 -16.60
CA ALA A 169 9.66 -14.47 -15.35
C ALA A 169 10.92 -15.30 -15.61
N SER A 170 11.93 -15.21 -14.75
CA SER A 170 13.12 -16.03 -14.83
C SER A 170 12.90 -17.45 -14.31
N GLU A 171 11.83 -17.66 -13.52
CA GLU A 171 11.38 -18.95 -13.02
C GLU A 171 10.05 -19.36 -13.63
N SER A 172 9.67 -20.62 -13.48
CA SER A 172 8.37 -21.10 -13.95
C SER A 172 7.24 -20.38 -13.23
N ILE A 173 6.29 -19.85 -14.00
CA ILE A 173 5.10 -19.18 -13.48
C ILE A 173 4.11 -20.25 -13.00
N GLY A 174 3.71 -20.18 -11.73
CA GLY A 174 2.73 -21.04 -11.09
C GLY A 174 1.28 -20.56 -11.28
N PRO A 175 0.55 -20.28 -10.19
CA PRO A 175 -0.83 -19.82 -10.29
C PRO A 175 -0.91 -18.46 -10.99
N ILE A 176 -1.93 -18.27 -11.82
CA ILE A 176 -2.35 -16.99 -12.39
C ILE A 176 -3.86 -16.95 -12.26
N TYR A 177 -4.42 -15.92 -11.65
CA TYR A 177 -5.87 -15.75 -11.57
C TYR A 177 -6.24 -14.28 -11.35
N SER A 178 -7.45 -13.91 -11.75
CA SER A 178 -8.06 -12.63 -11.45
C SER A 178 -9.34 -12.86 -10.63
N PRO A 179 -9.45 -12.25 -9.43
CA PRO A 179 -10.68 -12.33 -8.64
C PRO A 179 -11.73 -11.31 -9.11
N SER A 180 -11.33 -10.28 -9.86
CA SER A 180 -12.18 -9.16 -10.25
C SER A 180 -12.85 -9.33 -11.62
N HIS A 181 -12.18 -10.01 -12.55
CA HIS A 181 -12.64 -10.15 -13.94
C HIS A 181 -12.42 -11.57 -14.46
N GLU A 182 -13.28 -12.03 -15.33
CA GLU A 182 -13.04 -13.26 -16.08
C GLU A 182 -11.97 -13.01 -17.13
N VAL A 183 -10.86 -13.76 -17.07
CA VAL A 183 -9.68 -13.54 -17.92
C VAL A 183 -9.33 -14.79 -18.73
N GLU A 184 -8.93 -14.60 -19.99
CA GLU A 184 -8.28 -15.64 -20.79
C GLU A 184 -6.79 -15.71 -20.40
N ILE A 185 -6.30 -16.91 -20.05
CA ILE A 185 -4.89 -17.13 -19.70
C ILE A 185 -4.27 -18.05 -20.76
N ARG A 186 -3.29 -17.55 -21.47
CA ARG A 186 -2.53 -18.29 -22.48
C ARG A 186 -1.06 -18.37 -22.10
N ARG A 187 -0.60 -19.55 -21.69
CA ARG A 187 0.83 -19.83 -21.42
C ARG A 187 1.55 -20.11 -22.73
N ARG A 188 2.59 -19.33 -23.03
CA ARG A 188 3.48 -19.58 -24.18
C ARG A 188 4.52 -20.65 -23.85
N ASP A 189 5.04 -20.61 -22.63
CA ASP A 189 5.95 -21.59 -22.04
C ASP A 189 5.89 -21.53 -20.50
N ALA A 190 6.81 -22.18 -19.81
CA ALA A 190 6.82 -22.21 -18.34
C ALA A 190 7.08 -20.82 -17.71
N ARG A 191 7.71 -19.90 -18.44
CA ARG A 191 8.14 -18.58 -17.94
C ARG A 191 7.46 -17.40 -18.60
N HIS A 192 6.59 -17.66 -19.57
CA HIS A 192 5.87 -16.62 -20.32
C HIS A 192 4.36 -16.91 -20.34
N ALA A 193 3.57 -15.92 -19.94
CA ALA A 193 2.11 -16.01 -19.99
C ALA A 193 1.51 -14.69 -20.50
N VAL A 194 0.45 -14.79 -21.29
CA VAL A 194 -0.36 -13.66 -21.73
C VAL A 194 -1.76 -13.80 -21.16
N ILE A 195 -2.23 -12.74 -20.52
CA ILE A 195 -3.55 -12.67 -19.92
C ILE A 195 -4.34 -11.60 -20.66
N GLY A 196 -5.58 -11.90 -21.00
CA GLY A 196 -6.48 -11.00 -21.73
C GLY A 196 -7.83 -10.87 -21.04
N TYR A 197 -8.32 -9.64 -20.99
CA TYR A 197 -9.69 -9.28 -20.67
C TYR A 197 -10.19 -8.32 -21.73
N GLU A 198 -11.40 -8.54 -22.25
CA GLU A 198 -12.06 -7.64 -23.19
C GLU A 198 -13.56 -7.63 -22.95
N GLU A 199 -14.14 -6.43 -22.93
CA GLU A 199 -15.57 -6.23 -22.83
C GLU A 199 -16.03 -5.06 -23.71
N LYS A 200 -17.27 -5.13 -24.21
CA LYS A 200 -17.87 -4.11 -25.09
C LYS A 200 -19.14 -3.54 -24.47
N SER A 201 -19.38 -2.27 -24.73
CA SER A 201 -20.58 -1.55 -24.25
C SER A 201 -20.72 -1.61 -22.71
N VAL A 202 -19.62 -1.43 -21.98
CA VAL A 202 -19.53 -1.57 -20.54
C VAL A 202 -19.22 -0.23 -19.86
N LYS A 203 -19.70 -0.08 -18.62
CA LYS A 203 -19.21 0.91 -17.66
C LYS A 203 -18.44 0.17 -16.57
N PRO A 204 -17.10 0.16 -16.64
CA PRO A 204 -16.30 -0.51 -15.63
C PRO A 204 -16.55 0.11 -14.26
N ASP A 205 -16.89 -0.71 -13.28
CA ASP A 205 -17.18 -0.31 -11.90
C ASP A 205 -16.27 -1.00 -10.87
N THR A 206 -15.38 -1.85 -11.35
CA THR A 206 -14.47 -2.67 -10.55
C THR A 206 -13.05 -2.53 -11.08
N ASP A 207 -12.06 -2.44 -10.19
CA ASP A 207 -10.65 -2.41 -10.55
C ASP A 207 -10.19 -3.77 -11.07
N PHE A 208 -9.31 -3.76 -12.06
CA PHE A 208 -8.73 -4.99 -12.58
C PHE A 208 -7.60 -5.46 -11.64
N GLN A 209 -7.77 -6.66 -11.07
CA GLN A 209 -6.81 -7.32 -10.21
C GLN A 209 -6.30 -8.61 -10.86
N LEU A 210 -5.01 -8.81 -10.84
CA LEU A 210 -4.37 -10.03 -11.33
C LEU A 210 -3.35 -10.50 -10.30
N PHE A 211 -3.45 -11.78 -9.93
CA PHE A 211 -2.48 -12.44 -9.07
C PHE A 211 -1.71 -13.49 -9.84
N PHE A 212 -0.39 -13.52 -9.64
CA PHE A 212 0.47 -14.54 -10.21
C PHE A 212 1.65 -14.81 -9.27
N GLY A 213 2.34 -15.94 -9.46
CA GLY A 213 3.49 -16.30 -8.63
C GLY A 213 4.31 -17.43 -9.22
N PRO A 214 5.44 -17.80 -8.61
CA PRO A 214 6.28 -18.91 -9.07
C PRO A 214 5.57 -20.26 -8.93
N ALA A 215 5.94 -21.20 -9.80
CA ALA A 215 5.51 -22.60 -9.69
C ALA A 215 6.30 -23.31 -8.59
N GLY A 216 5.56 -23.79 -7.58
CA GLY A 216 6.12 -24.54 -6.47
C GLY A 216 6.80 -23.66 -5.43
N GLY A 217 6.15 -23.32 -4.35
CA GLY A 217 6.54 -22.55 -3.17
C GLY A 217 8.02 -22.49 -2.73
N GLU A 218 8.96 -22.57 -3.66
CA GLU A 218 10.38 -22.40 -3.40
C GLU A 218 10.66 -20.90 -3.22
N ALA A 219 11.21 -20.60 -2.06
CA ALA A 219 11.65 -19.26 -1.72
C ALA A 219 12.54 -18.68 -2.83
N ILE A 220 12.22 -17.50 -3.27
CA ILE A 220 12.97 -16.75 -4.29
C ILE A 220 14.41 -16.62 -3.81
N ASN A 221 15.35 -17.30 -4.49
CA ASN A 221 16.77 -17.00 -4.33
C ASN A 221 16.96 -15.54 -4.69
N GLY A 222 17.78 -14.79 -3.92
CA GLY A 222 17.97 -13.36 -4.11
C GLY A 222 18.14 -12.96 -5.56
N ARG A 223 17.40 -11.95 -6.01
CA ARG A 223 17.44 -11.41 -7.38
C ARG A 223 18.02 -10.02 -7.38
N LEU A 224 18.81 -9.74 -8.39
CA LEU A 224 19.45 -8.45 -8.59
C LEU A 224 19.15 -7.94 -9.99
N LEU A 225 18.53 -6.77 -10.07
CA LEU A 225 18.45 -5.97 -11.29
C LEU A 225 19.39 -4.77 -11.15
N THR A 226 20.09 -4.42 -12.21
CA THR A 226 21.08 -3.33 -12.20
C THR A 226 20.89 -2.39 -13.39
N PHE A 227 21.28 -1.13 -13.19
CA PHE A 227 21.42 -0.14 -14.26
C PHE A 227 22.75 0.60 -14.10
N LYS A 228 23.59 0.63 -15.13
CA LYS A 228 24.85 1.37 -15.17
C LYS A 228 25.18 1.76 -16.60
N ASP A 229 25.17 3.05 -16.88
CA ASP A 229 25.32 3.66 -18.22
C ASP A 229 26.75 4.11 -18.52
N GLY A 230 27.74 3.44 -17.94
CA GLY A 230 29.16 3.80 -18.07
C GLY A 230 29.66 4.85 -17.09
N ARG A 231 28.82 5.31 -16.16
CA ARG A 231 29.23 6.14 -15.03
C ARG A 231 29.90 5.30 -13.95
N GLU A 232 30.65 5.94 -13.05
CA GLU A 232 31.29 5.23 -11.93
C GLU A 232 30.27 4.55 -11.01
N GLU A 233 29.12 5.21 -10.77
CA GLU A 233 28.06 4.75 -9.85
C GLU A 233 26.87 4.16 -10.65
N GLY A 234 26.58 2.88 -10.44
CA GLY A 234 25.38 2.20 -10.93
C GLY A 234 24.22 2.24 -9.93
N SER A 235 23.05 1.82 -10.35
CA SER A 235 21.85 1.64 -9.50
C SER A 235 21.46 0.18 -9.46
N PHE A 236 20.88 -0.26 -8.33
CA PHE A 236 20.40 -1.63 -8.20
C PHE A 236 19.03 -1.71 -7.51
N LEU A 237 18.30 -2.77 -7.85
CA LEU A 237 17.15 -3.28 -7.14
C LEU A 237 17.47 -4.72 -6.71
N LEU A 238 17.55 -4.94 -5.42
CA LEU A 238 17.83 -6.23 -4.81
C LEU A 238 16.55 -6.75 -4.14
N MET A 239 16.14 -7.95 -4.51
CA MET A 239 14.98 -8.65 -3.99
C MET A 239 15.46 -9.89 -3.24
N LEU A 240 15.20 -9.97 -1.93
CA LEU A 240 15.63 -11.07 -1.07
C LEU A 240 14.43 -11.69 -0.37
N ALA A 241 14.24 -12.99 -0.54
CA ALA A 241 13.28 -13.78 0.22
C ALA A 241 14.04 -14.91 0.94
N PRO A 242 14.39 -14.72 2.21
CA PRO A 242 15.07 -15.76 2.95
C PRO A 242 14.17 -16.99 3.06
N ARG A 243 14.69 -18.16 2.69
CA ARG A 243 14.07 -19.42 3.07
C ARG A 243 14.06 -19.50 4.59
N ALA A 244 12.92 -19.30 5.16
CA ALA A 244 12.71 -19.79 6.48
C ALA A 244 12.25 -21.26 6.33
N ASP A 245 13.15 -22.19 6.34
CA ASP A 245 12.85 -23.50 6.88
C ASP A 245 12.49 -23.25 8.35
N ILE A 246 11.29 -22.71 8.53
CA ILE A 246 10.67 -22.69 9.84
C ILE A 246 10.35 -24.15 10.10
N ALA A 247 11.39 -24.90 10.44
CA ALA A 247 11.20 -26.11 11.20
C ALA A 247 10.15 -25.74 12.24
N ALA A 248 9.09 -26.52 12.34
CA ALA A 248 7.98 -26.36 13.27
C ALA A 248 8.50 -26.24 14.73
N GLY A 249 9.22 -25.18 15.03
CA GLY A 249 10.03 -24.95 16.20
C GLY A 249 9.74 -23.59 16.80
N ARG A 250 8.95 -23.62 17.86
CA ARG A 250 8.80 -22.57 18.88
C ARG A 250 8.56 -21.18 18.32
N LEU A 251 7.27 -20.85 18.17
CA LEU A 251 6.82 -19.46 18.01
C LEU A 251 7.48 -18.59 19.07
N LEU A 252 8.08 -17.46 18.67
CA LEU A 252 8.54 -16.46 19.63
C LEU A 252 7.32 -15.92 20.37
N PRO A 253 7.32 -15.97 21.71
CA PRO A 253 6.23 -15.37 22.46
C PRO A 253 6.18 -13.87 22.20
N LYS A 254 4.98 -13.34 22.09
CA LYS A 254 4.69 -11.94 21.74
C LYS A 254 4.11 -11.18 22.93
N ASP A 255 4.37 -9.89 22.96
CA ASP A 255 3.70 -8.91 23.78
C ASP A 255 2.91 -7.99 22.86
N LEU A 256 1.59 -8.11 22.90
CA LEU A 256 0.67 -7.46 21.97
C LEU A 256 -0.18 -6.42 22.70
N VAL A 257 -0.24 -5.21 22.17
CA VAL A 257 -1.21 -4.22 22.62
C VAL A 257 -2.15 -3.88 21.47
N PHE A 258 -3.42 -4.23 21.63
CA PHE A 258 -4.46 -3.87 20.68
C PHE A 258 -4.99 -2.49 21.04
N VAL A 259 -4.97 -1.56 20.07
CA VAL A 259 -5.44 -0.19 20.25
C VAL A 259 -6.62 0.03 19.33
N LEU A 260 -7.81 0.19 19.92
CA LEU A 260 -9.06 0.30 19.18
C LEU A 260 -9.68 1.68 19.31
N ASP A 261 -9.88 2.33 18.19
CA ASP A 261 -10.65 3.56 18.08
C ASP A 261 -12.12 3.29 18.36
N THR A 262 -12.66 4.03 19.32
CA THR A 262 -14.08 4.02 19.68
C THR A 262 -14.71 5.41 19.54
N SER A 263 -14.14 6.26 18.67
CA SER A 263 -14.70 7.57 18.36
C SER A 263 -16.04 7.49 17.64
N GLY A 264 -16.76 8.61 17.58
CA GLY A 264 -18.11 8.67 17.01
C GLY A 264 -18.21 8.21 15.56
N SER A 265 -17.16 8.42 14.76
CA SER A 265 -17.08 8.00 13.35
C SER A 265 -17.08 6.48 13.16
N MET A 266 -16.64 5.71 14.16
CA MET A 266 -16.70 4.25 14.15
C MET A 266 -18.13 3.68 14.18
N ALA A 267 -19.15 4.51 14.45
CA ALA A 267 -20.56 4.09 14.34
C ALA A 267 -21.02 3.87 12.90
N GLU A 268 -20.33 4.50 11.94
CA GLU A 268 -20.74 4.45 10.55
C GLU A 268 -20.43 3.10 9.89
N LYS A 269 -21.27 2.68 8.93
CA LYS A 269 -21.04 1.53 8.04
C LYS A 269 -20.59 0.24 8.76
N SER A 270 -21.07 0.00 9.96
CA SER A 270 -20.72 -1.19 10.77
C SER A 270 -19.23 -1.31 11.14
N LYS A 271 -18.42 -0.24 11.04
CA LYS A 271 -16.98 -0.25 11.35
C LYS A 271 -16.70 -0.84 12.74
N MET A 272 -17.40 -0.36 13.78
CA MET A 272 -17.24 -0.86 15.14
C MET A 272 -17.55 -2.37 15.25
N THR A 273 -18.61 -2.83 14.59
CA THR A 273 -18.99 -4.26 14.62
C THR A 273 -17.90 -5.13 13.96
N GLN A 274 -17.38 -4.71 12.83
CA GLN A 274 -16.32 -5.41 12.12
C GLN A 274 -15.00 -5.36 12.90
N ALA A 275 -14.63 -4.20 13.48
CA ALA A 275 -13.44 -4.06 14.31
C ALA A 275 -13.47 -4.95 15.55
N LYS A 276 -14.64 -5.08 16.21
CA LYS A 276 -14.84 -6.02 17.31
C LYS A 276 -14.61 -7.47 16.88
N LYS A 277 -15.22 -7.90 15.78
CA LYS A 277 -15.03 -9.26 15.24
C LYS A 277 -13.56 -9.54 14.92
N ALA A 278 -12.88 -8.59 14.30
CA ALA A 278 -11.45 -8.69 14.01
C ALA A 278 -10.63 -8.85 15.30
N LEU A 279 -10.96 -8.08 16.33
CA LEU A 279 -10.27 -8.18 17.63
C LEU A 279 -10.57 -9.50 18.34
N HIS A 280 -11.80 -9.99 18.32
CA HIS A 280 -12.16 -11.32 18.82
C HIS A 280 -11.37 -12.43 18.12
N TYR A 281 -11.23 -12.34 16.79
CA TYR A 281 -10.37 -13.27 16.04
C TYR A 281 -8.93 -13.24 16.53
N CYS A 282 -8.35 -12.04 16.71
CA CYS A 282 -6.98 -11.91 17.21
C CYS A 282 -6.81 -12.51 18.60
N LEU A 283 -7.78 -12.26 19.51
CA LEU A 283 -7.76 -12.79 20.88
C LEU A 283 -7.85 -14.32 20.90
N ALA A 284 -8.73 -14.91 20.06
CA ALA A 284 -8.91 -16.35 19.94
C ALA A 284 -7.66 -17.08 19.35
N ASN A 285 -6.81 -16.35 18.60
CA ASN A 285 -5.63 -16.91 17.95
C ASN A 285 -4.30 -16.49 18.63
N LEU A 286 -4.35 -15.96 19.85
CA LEU A 286 -3.15 -15.76 20.65
C LEU A 286 -2.51 -17.11 21.01
N ALA A 287 -1.19 -17.19 20.87
CA ALA A 287 -0.46 -18.41 21.18
C ALA A 287 -0.23 -18.56 22.70
N GLU A 288 -0.08 -19.80 23.14
CA GLU A 288 0.38 -20.09 24.51
C GLU A 288 1.75 -19.40 24.76
N GLY A 289 1.82 -18.61 25.81
CA GLY A 289 2.99 -17.79 26.14
C GLY A 289 2.94 -16.36 25.61
N ASP A 290 1.98 -15.98 24.77
CA ASP A 290 1.73 -14.59 24.44
C ASP A 290 1.18 -13.83 25.64
N ARG A 291 1.47 -12.51 25.70
CA ARG A 291 0.85 -11.58 26.66
C ARG A 291 0.19 -10.47 25.86
N PHE A 292 -0.90 -9.95 26.40
CA PHE A 292 -1.61 -8.89 25.70
C PHE A 292 -2.23 -7.86 26.63
N GLU A 293 -2.56 -6.72 26.06
CA GLU A 293 -3.35 -5.63 26.64
C GLU A 293 -4.30 -5.10 25.56
N ILE A 294 -5.41 -4.47 25.98
CA ILE A 294 -6.33 -3.76 25.08
C ILE A 294 -6.45 -2.32 25.57
N VAL A 295 -6.24 -1.38 24.68
CA VAL A 295 -6.47 0.05 24.88
C VAL A 295 -7.61 0.49 23.97
N ARG A 296 -8.71 0.95 24.54
CA ARG A 296 -9.74 1.64 23.77
C ARG A 296 -9.50 3.15 23.86
N PHE A 297 -9.83 3.89 22.84
CA PHE A 297 -9.75 5.35 22.91
C PHE A 297 -10.88 6.04 22.14
N SER A 298 -11.27 7.19 22.68
CA SER A 298 -12.16 8.16 22.06
C SER A 298 -11.70 9.56 22.48
N THR A 299 -12.45 10.30 23.26
CA THR A 299 -12.00 11.55 23.89
C THR A 299 -10.91 11.33 24.95
N GLU A 300 -10.87 10.13 25.53
CA GLU A 300 -9.89 9.65 26.51
C GLU A 300 -9.45 8.23 26.13
N ALA A 301 -8.26 7.83 26.56
CA ALA A 301 -7.75 6.47 26.40
C ALA A 301 -7.92 5.66 27.71
N GLU A 302 -8.25 4.38 27.57
CA GLU A 302 -8.44 3.45 28.72
C GLU A 302 -7.86 2.08 28.37
N ALA A 303 -7.06 1.55 29.28
CA ALA A 303 -6.52 0.20 29.20
C ALA A 303 -7.36 -0.79 30.01
N LEU A 304 -7.55 -1.99 29.51
CA LEU A 304 -8.33 -3.04 30.16
C LEU A 304 -7.68 -3.55 31.44
N PHE A 305 -6.39 -3.82 31.40
CA PHE A 305 -5.67 -4.42 32.54
C PHE A 305 -4.62 -3.49 33.15
N ASN A 306 -4.23 -2.43 32.47
CA ASN A 306 -3.09 -1.57 32.82
C ASN A 306 -1.74 -2.32 32.92
N ALA A 307 -1.65 -3.50 32.33
CA ALA A 307 -0.45 -4.35 32.29
C ALA A 307 -0.61 -5.48 31.28
N LEU A 308 0.48 -5.96 30.72
CA LEU A 308 0.46 -7.14 29.88
C LEU A 308 -0.01 -8.37 30.69
N ARG A 309 -1.03 -9.05 30.22
CA ARG A 309 -1.57 -10.28 30.81
C ARG A 309 -1.26 -11.49 29.94
N PRO A 310 -0.90 -12.64 30.52
CA PRO A 310 -0.79 -13.88 29.77
C PRO A 310 -2.11 -14.20 29.06
N ALA A 311 -2.02 -14.73 27.82
CA ALA A 311 -3.17 -15.16 27.02
C ALA A 311 -3.74 -16.47 27.60
N THR A 312 -4.41 -16.38 28.74
CA THR A 312 -5.14 -17.47 29.38
C THR A 312 -6.63 -17.37 29.04
N GLU A 313 -7.35 -18.48 29.16
CA GLU A 313 -8.80 -18.49 28.93
C GLU A 313 -9.54 -17.43 29.76
N ALA A 314 -9.12 -17.21 31.00
CA ALA A 314 -9.72 -16.22 31.90
C ALA A 314 -9.46 -14.78 31.43
N SER A 315 -8.22 -14.46 30.99
CA SER A 315 -7.89 -13.13 30.50
C SER A 315 -8.53 -12.85 29.14
N ILE A 316 -8.60 -13.83 28.25
CA ILE A 316 -9.27 -13.73 26.94
C ILE A 316 -10.77 -13.48 27.15
N ARG A 317 -11.43 -14.27 27.99
CA ARG A 317 -12.87 -14.06 28.29
C ARG A 317 -13.15 -12.66 28.81
N ARG A 318 -12.33 -12.15 29.72
CA ARG A 318 -12.47 -10.78 30.23
C ARG A 318 -12.26 -9.72 29.13
N ALA A 319 -11.33 -9.98 28.21
CA ALA A 319 -11.10 -9.14 27.05
C ALA A 319 -12.29 -9.14 26.09
N ASP A 320 -12.88 -10.30 25.83
CA ASP A 320 -14.08 -10.43 25.00
C ASP A 320 -15.26 -9.66 25.60
N GLU A 321 -15.49 -9.77 26.92
CA GLU A 321 -16.51 -9.01 27.62
C GLU A 321 -16.28 -7.49 27.50
N PHE A 322 -15.04 -7.05 27.65
CA PHE A 322 -14.66 -5.64 27.49
C PHE A 322 -14.94 -5.16 26.05
N VAL A 323 -14.50 -5.90 25.03
CA VAL A 323 -14.68 -5.57 23.62
C VAL A 323 -16.17 -5.49 23.27
N GLU A 324 -16.99 -6.44 23.73
CA GLU A 324 -18.45 -6.42 23.52
C GLU A 324 -19.11 -5.18 24.14
N GLY A 325 -18.61 -4.73 25.28
CA GLY A 325 -19.09 -3.52 25.97
C GLY A 325 -18.81 -2.21 25.25
N LEU A 326 -17.84 -2.15 24.33
CA LEU A 326 -17.44 -0.91 23.69
C LEU A 326 -18.55 -0.30 22.83
N ARG A 327 -18.64 1.02 22.83
CA ARG A 327 -19.61 1.79 22.03
C ARG A 327 -18.88 2.97 21.37
N PRO A 328 -19.21 3.28 20.12
CA PRO A 328 -18.59 4.42 19.42
C PRO A 328 -19.18 5.74 19.93
N ILE A 329 -18.32 6.58 20.52
CA ILE A 329 -18.68 7.89 21.06
C ILE A 329 -17.47 8.79 21.23
N GLY A 330 -17.61 10.09 21.04
CA GLY A 330 -16.61 11.11 21.35
C GLY A 330 -15.64 11.39 20.22
N GLY A 331 -14.52 12.03 20.56
CA GLY A 331 -13.44 12.42 19.65
C GLY A 331 -12.36 11.36 19.52
N THR A 332 -11.14 11.74 19.07
CA THR A 332 -10.04 10.82 18.72
C THR A 332 -8.75 11.28 19.39
N ALA A 333 -8.46 10.80 20.62
CA ALA A 333 -7.26 11.12 21.40
C ALA A 333 -6.13 10.12 21.10
N LEU A 334 -5.65 10.09 19.86
CA LEU A 334 -4.68 9.11 19.37
C LEU A 334 -3.33 9.16 20.11
N ALA A 335 -2.83 10.36 20.39
CA ALA A 335 -1.53 10.53 21.09
C ALA A 335 -1.53 9.89 22.48
N GLU A 336 -2.61 10.09 23.23
CA GLU A 336 -2.79 9.49 24.56
C GLU A 336 -2.90 7.96 24.48
N ALA A 337 -3.67 7.46 23.49
CA ALA A 337 -3.81 6.03 23.26
C ALA A 337 -2.47 5.34 22.95
N LEU A 338 -1.67 5.95 22.10
CA LEU A 338 -0.33 5.42 21.75
C LEU A 338 0.63 5.46 22.95
N ASP A 339 0.61 6.52 23.75
CA ASP A 339 1.45 6.56 24.97
C ASP A 339 1.04 5.46 25.95
N LEU A 340 -0.27 5.32 26.21
CA LEU A 340 -0.79 4.27 27.10
C LEU A 340 -0.48 2.87 26.57
N ALA A 341 -0.55 2.64 25.27
CA ALA A 341 -0.22 1.37 24.64
C ALA A 341 1.28 1.02 24.72
N LEU A 342 2.15 2.01 24.66
CA LEU A 342 3.60 1.80 24.70
C LEU A 342 4.14 1.61 26.12
N GLN A 343 3.45 2.10 27.14
CA GLN A 343 3.90 1.98 28.53
C GLN A 343 4.22 0.53 28.95
N PRO A 344 3.33 -0.47 28.79
CA PRO A 344 3.60 -1.83 29.25
C PRO A 344 4.67 -2.56 28.42
N LEU A 345 5.03 -2.03 27.25
CA LEU A 345 6.07 -2.58 26.36
C LEU A 345 7.47 -2.03 26.66
N ARG A 346 7.57 -0.95 27.43
CA ARG A 346 8.87 -0.33 27.79
C ARG A 346 9.72 -1.31 28.58
N GLY A 347 11.00 -1.45 28.19
CA GLY A 347 11.96 -2.32 28.86
C GLY A 347 11.80 -3.82 28.59
N GLN A 348 10.85 -4.23 27.76
CA GLN A 348 10.65 -5.65 27.41
C GLN A 348 11.62 -6.15 26.31
N ALA A 349 12.40 -5.28 25.70
CA ALA A 349 13.33 -5.59 24.60
C ALA A 349 14.32 -6.74 24.88
N SER A 350 14.76 -6.85 26.13
CA SER A 350 15.73 -7.86 26.57
C SER A 350 15.10 -9.23 26.86
N SER A 351 13.77 -9.35 26.83
CA SER A 351 13.05 -10.57 27.19
C SER A 351 13.05 -11.64 26.10
N GLY A 352 13.57 -11.35 24.90
CA GLY A 352 13.49 -12.25 23.74
C GLY A 352 12.08 -12.36 23.14
N ARG A 353 11.16 -11.47 23.52
CA ARG A 353 9.78 -11.41 23.07
C ARG A 353 9.62 -10.35 21.98
N LEU A 354 8.64 -10.52 21.12
CA LEU A 354 8.28 -9.53 20.11
C LEU A 354 7.23 -8.56 20.68
N CYS A 355 7.55 -7.28 20.69
CA CYS A 355 6.64 -6.24 21.18
C CYS A 355 5.91 -5.60 19.99
N MET A 356 4.59 -5.66 20.00
CA MET A 356 3.76 -5.20 18.89
C MET A 356 2.57 -4.38 19.40
N VAL A 357 2.23 -3.34 18.67
CA VAL A 357 0.99 -2.59 18.78
C VAL A 357 0.19 -2.80 17.51
N VAL A 358 -1.08 -3.14 17.63
CA VAL A 358 -2.04 -3.26 16.53
C VAL A 358 -3.07 -2.16 16.70
N LEU A 359 -2.94 -1.10 15.91
CA LEU A 359 -3.82 0.07 15.94
C LEU A 359 -4.92 -0.07 14.89
N ILE A 360 -6.17 0.03 15.31
CA ILE A 360 -7.35 0.09 14.43
C ILE A 360 -8.03 1.44 14.65
N THR A 361 -8.07 2.28 13.63
CA THR A 361 -8.66 3.63 13.68
C THR A 361 -9.27 4.03 12.35
N ASP A 362 -10.33 4.84 12.40
CA ASP A 362 -10.97 5.42 11.21
C ASP A 362 -10.79 6.94 11.12
N GLY A 363 -10.06 7.53 12.06
CA GLY A 363 -10.04 8.98 12.22
C GLY A 363 -8.67 9.63 12.25
N LYS A 364 -8.76 10.97 12.17
CA LYS A 364 -7.68 11.88 12.47
C LYS A 364 -7.67 12.19 13.96
N PRO A 365 -6.52 12.46 14.56
CA PRO A 365 -6.47 13.02 15.90
C PRO A 365 -7.31 14.31 15.98
N THR A 366 -8.26 14.35 16.91
CA THR A 366 -9.16 15.52 17.12
C THR A 366 -9.11 16.05 18.53
N VAL A 367 -8.52 15.29 19.46
CA VAL A 367 -8.44 15.62 20.90
C VAL A 367 -7.00 15.44 21.37
N GLY A 368 -6.58 16.29 22.30
CA GLY A 368 -5.22 16.29 22.83
C GLY A 368 -4.19 16.79 21.81
N GLU A 369 -3.06 16.11 21.73
CA GLU A 369 -2.05 16.43 20.72
C GLU A 369 -2.50 15.94 19.34
N THR A 370 -2.57 16.86 18.39
CA THR A 370 -3.02 16.60 17.01
C THR A 370 -1.93 16.85 15.96
N SER A 371 -0.78 17.40 16.37
CA SER A 371 0.35 17.59 15.49
C SER A 371 1.02 16.27 15.16
N GLU A 372 1.15 15.97 13.89
CA GLU A 372 1.78 14.73 13.41
C GLU A 372 3.23 14.60 13.91
N GLU A 373 4.01 15.70 13.81
CA GLU A 373 5.40 15.72 14.26
C GLU A 373 5.52 15.48 15.76
N ALA A 374 4.63 16.04 16.56
CA ALA A 374 4.63 15.84 18.00
C ALA A 374 4.27 14.40 18.36
N ILE A 375 3.24 13.82 17.73
CA ILE A 375 2.84 12.42 17.92
C ILE A 375 3.99 11.47 17.53
N LEU A 376 4.60 11.66 16.37
CA LEU A 376 5.72 10.84 15.91
C LEU A 376 6.93 10.95 16.85
N SER A 377 7.28 12.16 17.29
CA SER A 377 8.36 12.38 18.26
C SER A 377 8.08 11.68 19.60
N GLN A 378 6.84 11.75 20.09
CA GLN A 378 6.41 11.06 21.31
C GLN A 378 6.53 9.54 21.18
N VAL A 379 6.02 8.98 20.07
CA VAL A 379 6.08 7.54 19.77
C VAL A 379 7.53 7.07 19.65
N LYS A 380 8.36 7.79 18.91
CA LYS A 380 9.78 7.45 18.77
C LYS A 380 10.52 7.42 20.10
N LYS A 381 10.27 8.41 20.96
CA LYS A 381 10.83 8.45 22.31
C LYS A 381 10.33 7.30 23.20
N ALA A 382 9.05 6.92 23.06
CA ALA A 382 8.43 5.89 23.87
C ALA A 382 8.75 4.47 23.40
N ALA A 383 8.83 4.25 22.08
CA ALA A 383 9.12 2.94 21.47
C ALA A 383 10.59 2.51 21.64
N GLY A 384 11.54 3.48 21.84
CA GLY A 384 12.97 3.17 21.90
C GLY A 384 13.53 2.68 20.57
N ASP A 385 14.85 2.55 20.50
CA ASP A 385 15.54 2.43 19.21
C ASP A 385 15.31 1.14 18.40
N GLU A 386 14.60 0.11 18.83
CA GLU A 386 14.42 -1.09 17.97
C GLU A 386 13.38 -2.13 18.44
N THR A 387 12.54 -1.85 19.41
CA THR A 387 11.87 -2.93 20.14
C THR A 387 10.38 -3.09 19.88
N VAL A 388 9.67 -2.04 19.54
CA VAL A 388 8.22 -2.08 19.35
C VAL A 388 7.86 -1.87 17.88
N ARG A 389 6.92 -2.66 17.38
CA ARG A 389 6.35 -2.56 16.02
C ARG A 389 4.92 -2.07 16.13
N ILE A 390 4.60 -0.96 15.46
CA ILE A 390 3.23 -0.43 15.42
C ILE A 390 2.66 -0.71 14.05
N PHE A 391 1.73 -1.66 13.98
CA PHE A 391 0.94 -1.95 12.80
C PHE A 391 -0.34 -1.15 12.85
N SER A 392 -0.75 -0.53 11.75
CA SER A 392 -1.95 0.28 11.72
C SER A 392 -2.94 -0.21 10.66
N PHE A 393 -4.21 -0.25 11.06
CA PHE A 393 -5.36 -0.50 10.20
C PHE A 393 -6.19 0.77 10.13
N GLY A 394 -6.07 1.48 9.02
CA GLY A 394 -6.92 2.63 8.74
C GLY A 394 -8.25 2.16 8.15
N VAL A 395 -9.37 2.47 8.81
CA VAL A 395 -10.70 2.01 8.42
C VAL A 395 -11.53 3.14 7.84
N GLY A 396 -11.94 3.01 6.58
CA GLY A 396 -12.78 4.01 5.91
C GLY A 396 -12.01 4.95 5.01
N SER A 397 -12.64 6.06 4.63
CA SER A 397 -12.18 6.96 3.58
C SER A 397 -11.64 8.30 4.06
N ASP A 398 -11.85 8.67 5.33
CA ASP A 398 -11.37 9.96 5.89
C ASP A 398 -10.23 9.77 6.89
N LEU A 399 -9.15 9.16 6.43
CA LEU A 399 -7.99 8.79 7.22
C LEU A 399 -6.85 9.80 7.10
N ASN A 400 -6.06 9.92 8.15
CA ASN A 400 -4.73 10.52 8.07
C ASN A 400 -3.70 9.43 7.70
N THR A 401 -3.70 9.01 6.43
CA THR A 401 -2.80 7.97 5.93
C THR A 401 -1.34 8.35 6.10
N HIS A 402 -0.99 9.63 5.95
CA HIS A 402 0.37 10.11 6.12
C HIS A 402 0.90 9.86 7.54
N LEU A 403 0.11 10.19 8.57
CA LEU A 403 0.49 9.91 9.96
C LEU A 403 0.62 8.40 10.22
N LEU A 404 -0.34 7.60 9.76
CA LEU A 404 -0.32 6.14 9.94
C LEU A 404 0.90 5.50 9.26
N ASP A 405 1.19 5.88 8.02
CA ASP A 405 2.36 5.37 7.28
C ASP A 405 3.67 5.77 7.94
N ARG A 406 3.78 6.99 8.45
CA ARG A 406 4.97 7.42 9.19
C ARG A 406 5.14 6.68 10.52
N LEU A 407 4.07 6.49 11.29
CA LEU A 407 4.09 5.71 12.53
C LEU A 407 4.62 4.29 12.29
N THR A 408 4.13 3.64 11.25
CA THR A 408 4.54 2.27 10.91
C THR A 408 5.96 2.22 10.35
N ALA A 409 6.34 3.14 9.48
CA ALA A 409 7.68 3.20 8.89
C ALA A 409 8.76 3.43 9.97
N GLU A 410 8.52 4.34 10.91
CA GLU A 410 9.47 4.62 12.01
C GLU A 410 9.63 3.44 12.98
N THR A 411 8.63 2.56 13.04
CA THR A 411 8.66 1.36 13.89
C THR A 411 8.91 0.05 13.11
N ARG A 412 9.32 0.13 11.83
CA ARG A 412 9.64 -1.01 10.95
C ARG A 412 8.46 -1.98 10.76
N ALA A 413 7.26 -1.46 10.79
CA ALA A 413 6.01 -2.17 10.59
C ALA A 413 5.33 -1.73 9.28
N ALA A 414 4.08 -2.09 9.10
CA ALA A 414 3.30 -1.75 7.91
C ALA A 414 1.90 -1.25 8.27
N SER A 415 1.37 -0.34 7.45
CA SER A 415 -0.03 0.07 7.48
C SER A 415 -0.85 -0.70 6.45
N GLN A 416 -2.10 -0.97 6.80
CA GLN A 416 -3.11 -1.46 5.89
C GLN A 416 -4.34 -0.56 5.95
N TYR A 417 -4.98 -0.39 4.80
CA TYR A 417 -6.19 0.42 4.70
C TYR A 417 -7.36 -0.47 4.31
N VAL A 418 -8.45 -0.34 5.07
CA VAL A 418 -9.68 -1.09 4.86
C VAL A 418 -10.74 -0.14 4.36
N LEU A 419 -11.22 -0.40 3.16
CA LEU A 419 -12.25 0.43 2.54
C LEU A 419 -13.62 0.19 3.17
N PRO A 420 -14.56 1.14 3.00
CA PRO A 420 -15.91 0.99 3.54
C PRO A 420 -16.66 -0.27 3.09
N GLU A 421 -16.31 -0.80 1.92
CA GLU A 421 -16.90 -2.01 1.32
C GLU A 421 -16.14 -3.29 1.65
N GLU A 422 -14.91 -3.17 2.15
CA GLU A 422 -14.07 -4.32 2.53
C GLU A 422 -14.38 -4.77 3.95
N ASP A 423 -14.18 -6.06 4.19
CA ASP A 423 -14.38 -6.65 5.52
C ASP A 423 -13.12 -6.45 6.39
N ILE A 424 -13.26 -5.66 7.45
CA ILE A 424 -12.19 -5.40 8.44
C ILE A 424 -11.73 -6.72 9.07
N GLU A 425 -12.67 -7.62 9.37
CA GLU A 425 -12.39 -8.92 9.99
C GLU A 425 -11.44 -9.73 9.10
N VAL A 426 -11.71 -9.82 7.79
CA VAL A 426 -10.87 -10.56 6.85
C VAL A 426 -9.46 -9.96 6.74
N LYS A 427 -9.37 -8.64 6.64
CA LYS A 427 -8.08 -7.94 6.50
C LYS A 427 -7.22 -8.09 7.76
N VAL A 428 -7.80 -7.83 8.93
CA VAL A 428 -7.07 -7.92 10.21
C VAL A 428 -6.70 -9.36 10.54
N SER A 429 -7.60 -10.33 10.29
CA SER A 429 -7.32 -11.74 10.51
C SER A 429 -6.18 -12.25 9.63
N SER A 430 -6.24 -11.96 8.33
CA SER A 430 -5.18 -12.34 7.39
C SER A 430 -3.83 -11.72 7.77
N PHE A 431 -3.84 -10.48 8.23
CA PHE A 431 -2.64 -9.83 8.70
C PHE A 431 -2.13 -10.43 10.02
N PHE A 432 -3.04 -10.70 10.99
CA PHE A 432 -2.67 -11.30 12.26
C PHE A 432 -1.99 -12.67 12.07
N ASP A 433 -2.50 -13.48 11.15
CA ASP A 433 -1.91 -14.76 10.79
C ASP A 433 -0.48 -14.61 10.22
N LYS A 434 -0.21 -13.53 9.48
CA LYS A 434 1.13 -13.22 8.98
C LYS A 434 2.08 -12.83 10.11
N ILE A 435 1.70 -11.88 10.96
CA ILE A 435 2.55 -11.41 12.05
C ILE A 435 2.72 -12.43 13.18
N ALA A 436 1.85 -13.44 13.22
CA ALA A 436 2.00 -14.56 14.15
C ALA A 436 3.31 -15.34 13.92
N LEU A 437 3.84 -15.29 12.69
CA LEU A 437 5.03 -16.03 12.28
C LEU A 437 6.13 -15.09 11.74
N PRO A 438 6.85 -14.33 12.59
CA PRO A 438 7.98 -13.55 12.13
C PRO A 438 9.07 -14.49 11.62
N VAL A 439 9.55 -14.22 10.41
CA VAL A 439 10.58 -15.02 9.75
C VAL A 439 11.95 -14.49 10.08
N LEU A 440 12.11 -13.15 10.08
CA LEU A 440 13.39 -12.49 10.27
C LEU A 440 13.22 -11.17 10.99
N VAL A 441 13.83 -11.05 12.15
CA VAL A 441 13.79 -9.85 13.00
C VAL A 441 15.11 -9.10 12.91
N ALA A 442 15.06 -7.77 12.82
CA ALA A 442 16.17 -6.84 12.72
C ALA A 442 17.20 -7.24 11.62
N PRO A 443 16.74 -7.37 10.35
CA PRO A 443 17.63 -7.75 9.26
C PRO A 443 18.72 -6.69 9.04
N ARG A 444 19.92 -7.19 8.71
CA ARG A 444 21.07 -6.37 8.31
C ARG A 444 21.68 -6.94 7.05
N LEU A 445 22.15 -6.06 6.18
CA LEU A 445 22.82 -6.43 4.94
C LEU A 445 24.29 -6.07 5.01
N SER A 446 25.15 -7.01 4.63
CA SER A 446 26.57 -6.77 4.42
C SER A 446 27.02 -7.30 3.05
N VAL A 447 28.07 -6.72 2.51
CA VAL A 447 28.61 -7.04 1.18
C VAL A 447 30.09 -7.32 1.30
N THR A 448 30.52 -8.41 0.64
CA THR A 448 31.93 -8.74 0.46
C THR A 448 32.24 -8.94 -1.02
N GLY A 449 33.41 -8.46 -1.49
CA GLY A 449 33.81 -8.53 -2.87
C GLY A 449 34.22 -7.18 -3.46
N PRO A 450 34.30 -7.07 -4.79
CA PRO A 450 34.77 -5.87 -5.48
C PRO A 450 33.70 -4.76 -5.61
N VAL A 451 32.55 -4.92 -4.98
CA VAL A 451 31.41 -4.01 -5.08
C VAL A 451 31.13 -3.34 -3.74
N ARG A 452 30.88 -2.04 -3.77
CA ARG A 452 30.44 -1.26 -2.61
C ARG A 452 29.01 -0.79 -2.83
N LEU A 453 28.09 -1.13 -1.90
CA LEU A 453 26.72 -0.63 -1.90
C LEU A 453 26.61 0.63 -1.07
N SER A 454 25.80 1.57 -1.54
CA SER A 454 25.58 2.85 -0.87
C SER A 454 24.14 3.34 -1.08
N LYS A 455 23.74 4.35 -0.29
CA LYS A 455 22.48 5.08 -0.46
C LYS A 455 21.26 4.14 -0.57
N MET A 456 21.21 3.10 0.26
CA MET A 456 20.12 2.12 0.26
C MET A 456 18.78 2.74 0.69
N ALA A 457 17.71 2.25 0.09
CA ALA A 457 16.33 2.55 0.44
C ALA A 457 15.52 1.23 0.49
N PRO A 458 14.93 0.85 1.64
CA PRO A 458 14.93 1.58 2.91
C PRO A 458 16.32 1.62 3.57
N ALA A 459 16.60 2.69 4.31
CA ALA A 459 17.86 2.83 5.05
C ALA A 459 17.98 1.82 6.21
N ALA A 460 16.87 1.53 6.89
CA ALA A 460 16.71 0.45 7.85
C ALA A 460 15.81 -0.62 7.24
N LEU A 461 16.27 -1.86 7.18
CA LEU A 461 15.49 -2.95 6.63
C LEU A 461 14.32 -3.30 7.56
N PRO A 462 13.09 -3.49 7.04
CA PRO A 462 11.96 -3.93 7.84
C PRO A 462 12.14 -5.37 8.32
N ASP A 463 11.44 -5.74 9.38
CA ASP A 463 11.31 -7.15 9.75
C ASP A 463 10.55 -7.89 8.65
N LEU A 464 10.84 -9.17 8.48
CA LEU A 464 10.14 -10.03 7.53
C LEU A 464 9.22 -10.99 8.23
N PHE A 465 8.03 -11.10 7.71
CA PHE A 465 7.05 -12.10 8.10
C PHE A 465 6.92 -13.19 7.03
N LYS A 466 6.19 -14.26 7.37
CA LYS A 466 6.04 -15.40 6.47
C LYS A 466 5.48 -14.97 5.10
N GLY A 467 6.18 -15.31 4.04
CA GLY A 467 5.79 -15.00 2.66
C GLY A 467 6.22 -13.64 2.14
N GLU A 468 6.83 -12.80 2.96
CA GLU A 468 7.32 -11.49 2.54
C GLU A 468 8.75 -11.54 1.98
N GLN A 469 9.11 -10.50 1.23
CA GLN A 469 10.45 -10.31 0.68
C GLN A 469 10.98 -8.90 0.97
N LEU A 470 12.30 -8.77 1.04
CA LEU A 470 12.99 -7.48 1.10
C LEU A 470 13.18 -6.93 -0.31
N LEU A 471 12.71 -5.71 -0.53
CA LEU A 471 12.99 -4.91 -1.72
C LEU A 471 13.95 -3.78 -1.35
N ILE A 472 15.16 -3.83 -1.86
CA ILE A 472 16.22 -2.88 -1.52
C ILE A 472 16.70 -2.21 -2.80
N LEU A 473 16.52 -0.90 -2.88
CA LEU A 473 17.09 -0.06 -3.93
C LEU A 473 18.36 0.62 -3.41
N GLY A 474 19.29 0.92 -4.30
CA GLY A 474 20.51 1.61 -3.89
C GLY A 474 21.43 1.92 -5.03
N ARG A 475 22.62 2.39 -4.67
CA ARG A 475 23.71 2.65 -5.58
C ARG A 475 24.86 1.67 -5.36
N TYR A 476 25.60 1.37 -6.40
CA TYR A 476 26.79 0.53 -6.31
C TYR A 476 27.98 1.10 -7.11
N GLU A 477 29.16 0.90 -6.58
CA GLU A 477 30.44 1.18 -7.22
C GLU A 477 31.20 -0.13 -7.41
N GLY A 478 32.05 -0.19 -8.43
CA GLY A 478 32.75 -1.40 -8.81
C GLY A 478 31.93 -2.30 -9.73
N SER A 479 32.45 -3.49 -10.00
CA SER A 479 31.81 -4.52 -10.82
C SER A 479 32.38 -5.90 -10.49
N GLY A 480 31.63 -6.95 -10.84
CA GLY A 480 32.03 -8.33 -10.61
C GLY A 480 31.07 -9.10 -9.70
N ARG A 481 31.47 -10.29 -9.29
CA ARG A 481 30.68 -11.11 -8.35
C ARG A 481 30.91 -10.64 -6.92
N ALA A 482 29.83 -10.36 -6.23
CA ALA A 482 29.81 -9.99 -4.81
C ALA A 482 29.00 -11.01 -4.02
N GLU A 483 29.37 -11.22 -2.77
CA GLU A 483 28.61 -12.00 -1.82
C GLU A 483 27.86 -11.05 -0.90
N ILE A 484 26.52 -11.15 -0.94
CA ILE A 484 25.61 -10.37 -0.10
C ILE A 484 25.13 -11.27 1.02
N THR A 485 25.43 -10.90 2.25
CA THR A 485 24.99 -11.60 3.45
C THR A 485 23.82 -10.83 4.07
N LEU A 486 22.65 -11.46 4.11
CA LEU A 486 21.51 -11.03 4.90
C LEU A 486 21.59 -11.73 6.26
N GLN A 487 21.73 -10.95 7.32
CA GLN A 487 21.77 -11.45 8.69
C GLN A 487 20.54 -10.96 9.44
N GLY A 488 19.98 -11.78 10.30
CA GLY A 488 18.90 -11.39 11.20
C GLY A 488 18.63 -12.46 12.25
N ARG A 489 17.65 -12.22 13.10
CA ARG A 489 17.27 -13.17 14.16
C ARG A 489 16.04 -13.97 13.74
N VAL A 490 16.15 -15.30 13.82
CA VAL A 490 15.05 -16.24 13.65
C VAL A 490 14.92 -17.04 14.94
N ASN A 491 13.75 -17.02 15.56
CA ASN A 491 13.52 -17.70 16.84
C ASN A 491 14.58 -17.40 17.92
N GLY A 492 15.01 -16.12 17.98
CA GLY A 492 16.03 -15.65 18.93
C GLY A 492 17.46 -16.01 18.58
N ARG A 493 17.73 -16.75 17.52
CA ARG A 493 19.06 -17.10 17.02
C ARG A 493 19.41 -16.24 15.82
N THR A 494 20.69 -15.86 15.73
CA THR A 494 21.20 -15.15 14.55
C THR A 494 21.39 -16.15 13.42
N GLU A 495 20.77 -15.87 12.29
CA GLU A 495 20.87 -16.63 11.04
C GLU A 495 21.47 -15.75 9.94
N ASN A 496 22.14 -16.39 8.98
CA ASN A 496 22.77 -15.72 7.85
C ASN A 496 22.38 -16.42 6.54
N TRP A 497 21.96 -15.62 5.56
CA TRP A 497 21.72 -16.08 4.20
C TRP A 497 22.71 -15.41 3.26
N ILE A 498 23.37 -16.20 2.44
CA ILE A 498 24.43 -15.73 1.54
C ILE A 498 23.94 -15.85 0.11
N TYR A 499 23.94 -14.70 -0.58
CA TYR A 499 23.55 -14.59 -1.98
C TYR A 499 24.76 -14.17 -2.81
N ARG A 500 25.11 -14.95 -3.86
CA ARG A 500 26.22 -14.65 -4.76
C ARG A 500 25.66 -14.03 -6.03
N LEU A 501 25.82 -12.70 -6.15
CA LEU A 501 25.21 -11.91 -7.21
C LEU A 501 26.28 -11.23 -8.05
N ALA A 502 25.96 -11.01 -9.34
CA ALA A 502 26.87 -10.36 -10.28
C ALA A 502 26.43 -8.91 -10.53
N PHE A 503 27.33 -7.97 -10.28
CA PHE A 503 27.15 -6.55 -10.58
C PHE A 503 27.92 -6.21 -11.86
N PRO A 504 27.25 -5.99 -12.98
CA PRO A 504 27.92 -5.70 -14.24
C PRO A 504 28.53 -4.29 -14.24
N ASP A 505 29.60 -4.12 -15.02
CA ASP A 505 30.21 -2.79 -15.24
C ASP A 505 29.37 -1.92 -16.18
N ARG A 506 28.55 -2.54 -17.03
CA ARG A 506 27.58 -1.89 -17.90
C ARG A 506 26.29 -2.69 -17.97
N ALA A 507 25.13 -2.04 -17.72
CA ALA A 507 23.81 -2.61 -17.80
C ALA A 507 22.79 -1.50 -18.09
N GLU A 508 22.22 -1.46 -19.28
CA GLU A 508 21.32 -0.40 -19.74
C GLU A 508 19.85 -0.83 -19.80
N GLU A 509 19.57 -2.11 -19.54
CA GLU A 509 18.23 -2.70 -19.71
C GLU A 509 17.20 -2.16 -18.72
N HIS A 510 17.60 -1.77 -17.50
CA HIS A 510 16.70 -1.38 -16.42
C HIS A 510 16.80 0.12 -16.09
N ALA A 511 16.61 0.99 -17.08
CA ALA A 511 16.71 2.46 -16.93
C ALA A 511 15.71 3.07 -15.93
N PHE A 512 14.72 2.31 -15.48
CA PHE A 512 13.76 2.72 -14.45
C PHE A 512 14.38 2.74 -13.03
N ILE A 513 15.38 1.89 -12.73
CA ILE A 513 15.93 1.73 -11.38
C ILE A 513 16.41 3.05 -10.74
N PRO A 514 17.21 3.91 -11.45
CA PRO A 514 17.64 5.18 -10.87
C PRO A 514 16.49 6.09 -10.45
N ARG A 515 15.42 6.11 -11.23
CA ARG A 515 14.23 6.94 -10.96
C ARG A 515 13.43 6.38 -9.79
N LEU A 516 13.18 5.06 -9.79
CA LEU A 516 12.51 4.37 -8.69
C LEU A 516 13.25 4.56 -7.35
N TRP A 517 14.59 4.48 -7.38
CA TRP A 517 15.41 4.79 -6.22
C TRP A 517 15.25 6.24 -5.75
N ALA A 518 15.26 7.21 -6.68
CA ALA A 518 15.10 8.63 -6.36
C ALA A 518 13.71 8.90 -5.73
N SER A 519 12.65 8.34 -6.30
CA SER A 519 11.28 8.50 -5.76
C SER A 519 11.16 7.94 -4.35
N ARG A 520 11.72 6.75 -4.08
CA ARG A 520 11.74 6.18 -2.73
C ARG A 520 12.52 7.04 -1.74
N ARG A 521 13.63 7.62 -2.17
CA ARG A 521 14.46 8.43 -1.29
C ARG A 521 13.83 9.79 -0.97
N ILE A 522 13.12 10.41 -1.92
CA ILE A 522 12.38 11.67 -1.71
C ILE A 522 11.21 11.45 -0.75
N GLY A 523 10.52 10.32 -0.82
CA GLY A 523 9.45 9.97 0.12
C GLY A 523 9.93 9.70 1.56
N TYR A 524 11.26 9.54 1.78
CA TYR A 524 11.89 9.39 3.10
C TYR A 524 12.55 10.68 3.63
N LEU A 525 12.59 11.75 2.84
CA LEU A 525 13.06 13.10 3.22
C LEU A 525 11.86 14.00 3.52
#